data_7dda8ebc65507d384b9a53b830724151
#
_entry.id   7dda8ebc65507d384b9a53b830724151
#
_cell.length_a   1.000
_cell.length_b   1.000
_cell.length_c   1.000
_cell.angle_alpha   90.00
_cell.angle_beta   90.00
_cell.angle_gamma   90.00
#
_symmetry.space_group_name_H-M   'P 1'
#
loop_
_entity.id
_entity.type
_entity.pdbx_description
1 polymer ?
#
loop_
_entity_poly.entity_id
_entity_poly.type
_entity_poly.pdbx_seq_one_letter_code
_entity_poly.pdbx_strand_id
1 'polypeptide(L)'
;MATPSLAQRPLQQGPGLSAQFGRKPGVLTMVIFCVVLVLGLFYTGYSLKQDMDDLGTVVLTWTPFILLGVALVIALGFEFVNGFHDTANAVATVIYTHSLPPNFAVVWSGTFNFLGVLFSSGAVAFGIIALLPVELILQVGSSAGYAMIFALLIAAILWNLGTWWLGLPASSSHTLIGSIIGVGIANALMHGRDGTSGVDWSQATKVGYSLLLSPLVGFTCAALLLMALRMFVKNRALYKAPEGNKPPPIWIRGLLILTCTGVSFAHGSNDGQKGMGLIMLILVGTLPMAYALNRAMPADQSVQFAAVAQVTQQALSKAAPLPAPADSRQTLSVYIRDKQATPELVPALAVMAGKIGDQVASYGSLAKVPAEATANVRNDMYLTSEAIRLMDKNKVGNFDADTQAKVDTFKQQIDTATRFIPLWVKVAVAIALGLGTMVGWKRIVITVGEKIGKTHLTYAQGASAEVVAMLTIGAADMYGLPVSTTHVLSSGVAGAMVANGSGLQMRTLRNLAMAWVLTLPAAILLSGSLYWLFTQIF
;
A
#
# COMPACT_ATOMS: atom_id res chain seq x y z
N MET A 1 24.50 -49.81 20.05
CA MET A 1 24.56 -48.75 21.06
C MET A 1 23.51 -47.73 20.68
N ALA A 2 22.40 -47.71 21.40
CA ALA A 2 21.28 -46.82 21.16
C ALA A 2 21.61 -45.44 21.72
N THR A 3 21.53 -44.41 20.89
CA THR A 3 21.61 -43.00 21.31
C THR A 3 20.42 -42.65 22.18
N PRO A 4 20.59 -42.01 23.35
CA PRO A 4 19.47 -41.61 24.18
C PRO A 4 18.70 -40.49 23.49
N SER A 5 17.41 -40.71 23.28
CA SER A 5 16.46 -39.69 22.87
C SER A 5 16.46 -38.57 23.93
N LEU A 6 16.83 -37.36 23.55
CA LEU A 6 16.61 -36.17 24.35
C LEU A 6 15.08 -35.98 24.50
N ALA A 7 14.53 -36.53 25.57
CA ALA A 7 13.17 -36.25 25.99
C ALA A 7 13.05 -34.72 26.21
N GLN A 8 12.33 -34.07 25.31
CA GLN A 8 12.01 -32.66 25.41
C GLN A 8 11.20 -32.44 26.68
N ARG A 9 11.77 -31.75 27.67
CA ARG A 9 11.02 -31.27 28.83
C ARG A 9 9.87 -30.39 28.33
N PRO A 10 8.62 -30.62 28.80
CA PRO A 10 7.54 -29.67 28.54
C PRO A 10 7.97 -28.30 29.05
N LEU A 11 7.60 -27.26 28.30
CA LEU A 11 7.83 -25.88 28.68
C LEU A 11 7.36 -25.69 30.13
N GLN A 12 8.29 -25.61 31.09
CA GLN A 12 8.01 -24.93 32.34
C GLN A 12 7.71 -23.48 31.95
N GLN A 13 6.43 -23.14 31.97
CA GLN A 13 5.94 -21.77 31.87
C GLN A 13 6.49 -21.00 33.09
N GLY A 14 7.69 -20.46 32.95
CA GLY A 14 8.05 -19.28 33.73
C GLY A 14 6.99 -18.20 33.44
N PRO A 15 6.76 -17.20 34.30
CA PRO A 15 5.81 -16.14 34.03
C PRO A 15 6.14 -15.59 32.64
N GLY A 16 5.28 -15.91 31.64
CA GLY A 16 5.56 -15.65 30.24
C GLY A 16 5.86 -14.17 30.08
N LEU A 17 6.63 -13.81 29.06
CA LEU A 17 6.89 -12.41 28.66
C LEU A 17 5.60 -11.57 28.63
N SER A 18 4.45 -12.19 28.39
CA SER A 18 3.11 -11.63 28.54
C SER A 18 2.87 -10.92 29.90
N ALA A 19 3.48 -11.38 31.00
CA ALA A 19 3.37 -10.72 32.29
C ALA A 19 4.18 -9.39 32.34
N GLN A 20 5.25 -9.27 31.55
CA GLN A 20 6.04 -8.03 31.44
C GLN A 20 5.33 -6.97 30.58
N PHE A 21 4.40 -7.36 29.71
CA PHE A 21 3.61 -6.44 28.88
C PHE A 21 2.54 -5.66 29.66
N GLY A 22 2.31 -5.97 30.94
CA GLY A 22 1.32 -5.31 31.80
C GLY A 22 1.67 -3.86 32.20
N ARG A 23 2.90 -3.41 32.01
CA ARG A 23 3.30 -2.05 32.36
C ARG A 23 2.60 -1.04 31.44
N LYS A 24 1.88 -0.09 32.07
CA LYS A 24 1.29 1.06 31.34
C LYS A 24 2.42 1.96 30.84
N PRO A 25 2.25 2.60 29.66
CA PRO A 25 3.21 3.60 29.19
C PRO A 25 3.31 4.74 30.23
N GLY A 26 4.51 5.30 30.41
CA GLY A 26 4.69 6.45 31.29
C GLY A 26 3.94 7.68 30.82
N VAL A 27 3.59 8.59 31.74
CA VAL A 27 2.87 9.84 31.41
C VAL A 27 3.60 10.62 30.31
N LEU A 28 4.94 10.73 30.41
CA LEU A 28 5.75 11.42 29.39
C LEU A 28 5.58 10.82 28.00
N THR A 29 5.56 9.49 27.87
CA THR A 29 5.34 8.80 26.59
C THR A 29 3.95 9.11 26.02
N MET A 30 2.92 9.13 26.87
CA MET A 30 1.57 9.51 26.46
C MET A 30 1.50 10.98 25.99
N VAL A 31 2.16 11.88 26.73
CA VAL A 31 2.20 13.31 26.36
C VAL A 31 2.91 13.49 25.02
N ILE A 32 4.08 12.89 24.82
CA ILE A 32 4.81 12.96 23.53
C ILE A 32 3.94 12.41 22.39
N PHE A 33 3.28 11.26 22.59
CA PHE A 33 2.36 10.67 21.61
C PHE A 33 1.24 11.65 21.23
N CYS A 34 0.55 12.21 22.22
CA CYS A 34 -0.53 13.17 21.98
C CYS A 34 -0.04 14.45 21.28
N VAL A 35 1.13 14.96 21.68
CA VAL A 35 1.73 16.15 21.05
C VAL A 35 2.06 15.87 19.59
N VAL A 36 2.70 14.75 19.26
CA VAL A 36 3.03 14.38 17.87
C VAL A 36 1.76 14.19 17.04
N LEU A 37 0.73 13.55 17.60
CA LEU A 37 -0.57 13.38 16.92
C LEU A 37 -1.22 14.73 16.60
N VAL A 38 -1.30 15.63 17.60
CA VAL A 38 -1.92 16.95 17.42
C VAL A 38 -1.12 17.79 16.42
N LEU A 39 0.21 17.79 16.52
CA LEU A 39 1.07 18.49 15.56
C LEU A 39 0.94 17.94 14.16
N GLY A 40 0.82 16.61 13.99
CA GLY A 40 0.60 15.97 12.70
C GLY A 40 -0.72 16.36 12.06
N LEU A 41 -1.82 16.36 12.83
CA LEU A 41 -3.13 16.81 12.35
C LEU A 41 -3.13 18.31 12.02
N PHE A 42 -2.50 19.13 12.86
CA PHE A 42 -2.35 20.57 12.60
C PHE A 42 -1.53 20.82 11.33
N TYR A 43 -0.41 20.13 11.15
CA TYR A 43 0.43 20.23 9.96
C TYR A 43 -0.34 19.84 8.69
N THR A 44 -1.13 18.76 8.74
CA THR A 44 -1.99 18.33 7.63
C THR A 44 -3.01 19.40 7.25
N GLY A 45 -3.71 19.95 8.23
CA GLY A 45 -4.71 21.01 8.00
C GLY A 45 -4.07 22.31 7.50
N TYR A 46 -2.92 22.69 8.04
CA TYR A 46 -2.17 23.88 7.62
C TYR A 46 -1.67 23.74 6.17
N SER A 47 -1.06 22.59 5.81
CA SER A 47 -0.57 22.35 4.45
C SER A 47 -1.70 22.35 3.43
N LEU A 48 -2.84 21.71 3.76
CA LEU A 48 -4.03 21.74 2.91
C LEU A 48 -4.54 23.17 2.70
N LYS A 49 -4.59 23.98 3.77
CA LYS A 49 -4.99 25.39 3.67
C LYS A 49 -4.01 26.17 2.80
N GLN A 50 -2.71 26.00 2.96
CA GLN A 50 -1.70 26.67 2.17
C GLN A 50 -1.83 26.33 0.68
N ASP A 51 -1.98 25.06 0.32
CA ASP A 51 -2.18 24.61 -1.06
C ASP A 51 -3.42 25.26 -1.71
N MET A 52 -4.46 25.53 -0.90
CA MET A 52 -5.68 26.22 -1.35
C MET A 52 -5.51 27.74 -1.49
N ASP A 53 -4.83 28.36 -0.53
CA ASP A 53 -4.54 29.80 -0.56
C ASP A 53 -3.67 30.16 -1.78
N ASP A 54 -2.69 29.32 -2.12
CA ASP A 54 -1.79 29.49 -3.29
C ASP A 54 -2.55 29.46 -4.63
N LEU A 55 -3.75 28.85 -4.65
CA LEU A 55 -4.62 28.80 -5.83
C LEU A 55 -5.62 29.97 -5.90
N GLY A 56 -5.66 30.82 -4.89
CA GLY A 56 -6.62 31.92 -4.80
C GLY A 56 -8.08 31.46 -4.73
N THR A 57 -8.32 30.24 -4.24
CA THR A 57 -9.68 29.68 -4.17
C THR A 57 -10.46 30.28 -3.02
N VAL A 58 -11.58 30.95 -3.33
CA VAL A 58 -12.52 31.43 -2.32
C VAL A 58 -13.44 30.28 -1.93
N VAL A 59 -13.46 29.95 -0.66
CA VAL A 59 -14.39 28.95 -0.10
C VAL A 59 -15.81 29.47 -0.16
N LEU A 60 -16.60 29.01 -1.12
CA LEU A 60 -18.01 29.40 -1.27
C LEU A 60 -18.93 28.63 -0.33
N THR A 61 -18.61 27.38 0.00
CA THR A 61 -19.41 26.50 0.87
C THR A 61 -18.49 25.65 1.76
N TRP A 62 -18.89 25.46 3.03
CA TRP A 62 -18.12 24.69 4.02
C TRP A 62 -18.32 23.17 3.93
N THR A 63 -19.45 22.71 3.40
CA THR A 63 -19.82 21.27 3.38
C THR A 63 -18.79 20.38 2.71
N PRO A 64 -18.27 20.68 1.49
CA PRO A 64 -17.24 19.85 0.86
C PRO A 64 -15.95 19.77 1.67
N PHE A 65 -15.58 20.85 2.37
CA PHE A 65 -14.37 20.89 3.21
C PHE A 65 -14.52 20.08 4.49
N ILE A 66 -15.71 20.07 5.08
CA ILE A 66 -16.01 19.20 6.23
C ILE A 66 -15.92 17.73 5.80
N LEU A 67 -16.54 17.37 4.67
CA LEU A 67 -16.48 16.00 4.14
C LEU A 67 -15.05 15.61 3.79
N LEU A 68 -14.28 16.49 3.18
CA LEU A 68 -12.86 16.28 2.92
C LEU A 68 -12.07 16.06 4.22
N GLY A 69 -12.27 16.91 5.21
CA GLY A 69 -11.62 16.77 6.53
C GLY A 69 -11.94 15.43 7.18
N VAL A 70 -13.21 15.00 7.17
CA VAL A 70 -13.65 13.71 7.68
C VAL A 70 -13.00 12.57 6.88
N ALA A 71 -12.97 12.64 5.55
CA ALA A 71 -12.35 11.62 4.70
C ALA A 71 -10.84 11.48 4.99
N LEU A 72 -10.13 12.61 5.16
CA LEU A 72 -8.69 12.60 5.51
C LEU A 72 -8.45 12.00 6.90
N VAL A 73 -9.25 12.35 7.89
CA VAL A 73 -9.17 11.78 9.24
C VAL A 73 -9.40 10.27 9.21
N ILE A 74 -10.38 9.79 8.45
CA ILE A 74 -10.65 8.35 8.31
C ILE A 74 -9.49 7.66 7.57
N ALA A 75 -8.93 8.27 6.51
CA ALA A 75 -7.79 7.71 5.78
C ALA A 75 -6.52 7.64 6.66
N LEU A 76 -6.23 8.68 7.44
CA LEU A 76 -5.15 8.66 8.44
C LEU A 76 -5.43 7.66 9.56
N GLY A 77 -6.71 7.53 9.95
CA GLY A 77 -7.17 6.51 10.89
C GLY A 77 -6.94 5.08 10.38
N PHE A 78 -7.17 4.83 9.09
CA PHE A 78 -6.83 3.55 8.46
C PHE A 78 -5.32 3.25 8.57
N GLU A 79 -4.45 4.22 8.27
CA GLU A 79 -3.01 4.04 8.39
C GLU A 79 -2.54 3.87 9.84
N PHE A 80 -3.18 4.55 10.78
CA PHE A 80 -2.92 4.35 12.20
C PHE A 80 -3.28 2.91 12.63
N VAL A 81 -4.44 2.40 12.18
CA VAL A 81 -4.85 1.02 12.44
C VAL A 81 -3.92 0.02 11.75
N ASN A 82 -3.48 0.31 10.53
CA ASN A 82 -2.47 -0.47 9.82
C ASN A 82 -1.16 -0.56 10.63
N GLY A 83 -0.69 0.57 11.16
CA GLY A 83 0.51 0.62 11.99
C GLY A 83 0.47 -0.32 13.19
N PHE A 84 -0.58 -0.30 14.01
CA PHE A 84 -0.63 -1.14 15.19
C PHE A 84 -0.96 -2.62 14.90
N HIS A 85 -1.65 -2.87 13.81
CA HIS A 85 -1.99 -4.23 13.40
C HIS A 85 -0.74 -4.98 12.90
N ASP A 86 0.10 -4.32 12.11
CA ASP A 86 1.22 -4.97 11.43
C ASP A 86 2.58 -4.82 12.13
N THR A 87 2.68 -3.94 13.14
CA THR A 87 3.92 -3.71 13.92
C THR A 87 4.51 -4.98 14.52
N ALA A 88 3.66 -5.87 14.99
CA ALA A 88 4.08 -7.10 15.62
C ALA A 88 5.04 -7.91 14.76
N ASN A 89 4.91 -7.78 13.46
CA ASN A 89 5.71 -8.49 12.49
C ASN A 89 7.20 -8.11 12.58
N ALA A 90 7.50 -6.83 12.79
CA ALA A 90 8.89 -6.37 12.88
C ALA A 90 9.48 -6.51 14.29
N VAL A 91 8.66 -6.40 15.36
CA VAL A 91 9.21 -6.32 16.72
C VAL A 91 9.16 -7.63 17.50
N ALA A 92 8.36 -8.62 17.06
CA ALA A 92 8.23 -9.89 17.80
C ALA A 92 9.58 -10.57 18.01
N THR A 93 10.42 -10.62 17.00
CA THR A 93 11.73 -11.26 17.06
C THR A 93 12.66 -10.58 18.07
N VAL A 94 12.82 -9.26 18.00
CA VAL A 94 13.72 -8.52 18.91
C VAL A 94 13.23 -8.50 20.35
N ILE A 95 11.92 -8.59 20.57
CA ILE A 95 11.31 -8.68 21.90
C ILE A 95 11.52 -10.07 22.49
N TYR A 96 11.17 -11.13 21.74
CA TYR A 96 11.26 -12.51 22.23
C TYR A 96 12.70 -13.04 22.33
N THR A 97 13.63 -12.43 21.62
CA THR A 97 15.06 -12.70 21.75
C THR A 97 15.76 -11.83 22.81
N HIS A 98 15.03 -10.98 23.52
CA HIS A 98 15.57 -9.99 24.48
C HIS A 98 16.61 -9.04 23.88
N SER A 99 16.60 -8.84 22.57
CA SER A 99 17.52 -7.93 21.88
C SER A 99 17.19 -6.47 22.17
N LEU A 100 15.89 -6.14 22.27
CA LEU A 100 15.39 -4.81 22.68
C LEU A 100 14.29 -4.94 23.73
N PRO A 101 14.23 -3.99 24.71
CA PRO A 101 13.07 -3.87 25.59
C PRO A 101 11.79 -3.59 24.77
N PRO A 102 10.62 -4.16 25.12
CA PRO A 102 9.42 -4.07 24.31
C PRO A 102 9.02 -2.64 23.92
N ASN A 103 8.98 -1.71 24.86
CA ASN A 103 8.59 -0.33 24.58
C ASN A 103 9.59 0.38 23.67
N PHE A 104 10.88 0.09 23.80
CA PHE A 104 11.91 0.64 22.91
C PHE A 104 11.84 0.02 21.52
N ALA A 105 11.57 -1.29 21.41
CA ALA A 105 11.42 -1.98 20.14
C ALA A 105 10.31 -1.37 19.28
N VAL A 106 9.15 -1.04 19.88
CA VAL A 106 8.03 -0.45 19.13
C VAL A 106 8.29 1.01 18.72
N VAL A 107 8.97 1.79 19.56
CA VAL A 107 9.39 3.15 19.19
C VAL A 107 10.43 3.10 18.06
N TRP A 108 11.40 2.20 18.16
CA TRP A 108 12.40 1.95 17.12
C TRP A 108 11.74 1.57 15.79
N SER A 109 10.86 0.57 15.80
CA SER A 109 10.12 0.15 14.62
C SER A 109 9.26 1.28 14.06
N GLY A 110 8.53 2.03 14.90
CA GLY A 110 7.74 3.18 14.50
C GLY A 110 8.55 4.27 13.80
N THR A 111 9.77 4.53 14.30
CA THR A 111 10.70 5.49 13.68
C THR A 111 11.14 5.03 12.29
N PHE A 112 11.46 3.74 12.12
CA PHE A 112 11.88 3.22 10.82
C PHE A 112 10.71 3.02 9.86
N ASN A 113 9.51 2.74 10.34
CA ASN A 113 8.28 2.82 9.54
C ASN A 113 8.07 4.24 9.02
N PHE A 114 8.18 5.25 9.89
CA PHE A 114 8.08 6.65 9.50
C PHE A 114 9.08 7.00 8.39
N LEU A 115 10.36 6.62 8.54
CA LEU A 115 11.38 6.85 7.53
C LEU A 115 11.07 6.09 6.22
N GLY A 116 10.62 4.84 6.30
CA GLY A 116 10.21 4.05 5.13
C GLY A 116 9.13 4.76 4.31
N VAL A 117 8.10 5.30 4.98
CA VAL A 117 7.04 6.08 4.33
C VAL A 117 7.61 7.30 3.61
N LEU A 118 8.47 8.07 4.27
CA LEU A 118 9.05 9.29 3.67
C LEU A 118 9.87 9.02 2.42
N PHE A 119 10.64 7.94 2.41
CA PHE A 119 11.52 7.57 1.29
C PHE A 119 10.84 6.69 0.24
N SER A 120 9.55 6.37 0.40
CA SER A 120 8.81 5.55 -0.56
C SER A 120 8.65 6.22 -1.92
N SER A 121 8.59 5.40 -2.98
CA SER A 121 8.48 5.86 -4.37
C SER A 121 7.08 6.35 -4.75
N GLY A 122 6.03 5.83 -4.12
CA GLY A 122 4.63 6.02 -4.52
C GLY A 122 4.10 5.01 -5.54
N ALA A 123 4.94 4.11 -6.06
CA ALA A 123 4.54 3.17 -7.10
C ALA A 123 3.40 2.23 -6.66
N VAL A 124 3.44 1.74 -5.41
CA VAL A 124 2.38 0.90 -4.83
C VAL A 124 1.08 1.71 -4.68
N ALA A 125 1.16 2.99 -4.31
CA ALA A 125 -0.01 3.87 -4.16
C ALA A 125 -0.84 3.93 -5.45
N PHE A 126 -0.18 4.19 -6.58
CA PHE A 126 -0.85 4.25 -7.88
C PHE A 126 -1.30 2.88 -8.38
N GLY A 127 -0.58 1.81 -8.05
CA GLY A 127 -1.00 0.43 -8.32
C GLY A 127 -2.31 0.04 -7.63
N ILE A 128 -2.56 0.56 -6.43
CA ILE A 128 -3.80 0.35 -5.68
C ILE A 128 -4.95 1.17 -6.27
N ILE A 129 -4.71 2.45 -6.59
CA ILE A 129 -5.73 3.30 -7.23
C ILE A 129 -6.20 2.69 -8.55
N ALA A 130 -5.29 2.08 -9.32
CA ALA A 130 -5.60 1.45 -10.60
C ALA A 130 -6.50 0.20 -10.51
N LEU A 131 -6.83 -0.28 -9.31
CA LEU A 131 -7.85 -1.32 -9.10
C LEU A 131 -9.28 -0.79 -9.27
N LEU A 132 -9.47 0.51 -9.01
CA LEU A 132 -10.76 1.16 -9.17
C LEU A 132 -11.06 1.39 -10.65
N PRO A 133 -12.32 1.23 -11.09
CA PRO A 133 -12.71 1.59 -12.43
C PRO A 133 -12.55 3.10 -12.66
N VAL A 134 -12.21 3.46 -13.89
CA VAL A 134 -11.93 4.85 -14.29
C VAL A 134 -13.11 5.78 -13.96
N GLU A 135 -14.34 5.30 -14.17
CA GLU A 135 -15.54 6.06 -13.88
C GLU A 135 -15.62 6.50 -12.41
N LEU A 136 -15.29 5.62 -11.47
CA LEU A 136 -15.27 5.95 -10.04
C LEU A 136 -14.15 6.92 -9.69
N ILE A 137 -12.97 6.78 -10.31
CA ILE A 137 -11.84 7.69 -10.10
C ILE A 137 -12.18 9.10 -10.58
N LEU A 138 -12.89 9.22 -11.70
CA LEU A 138 -13.30 10.51 -12.26
C LEU A 138 -14.44 11.18 -11.47
N GLN A 139 -15.21 10.40 -10.71
CA GLN A 139 -16.38 10.86 -9.95
C GLN A 139 -16.13 11.00 -8.44
N VAL A 140 -14.89 10.91 -7.97
CA VAL A 140 -14.57 10.90 -6.52
C VAL A 140 -15.11 12.13 -5.78
N GLY A 141 -15.19 13.29 -6.41
CA GLY A 141 -15.77 14.51 -5.82
C GLY A 141 -17.30 14.54 -5.80
N SER A 142 -18.00 13.53 -6.32
CA SER A 142 -19.45 13.42 -6.26
C SER A 142 -19.92 12.74 -4.96
N SER A 143 -21.22 12.78 -4.69
CA SER A 143 -21.84 12.05 -3.57
C SER A 143 -21.50 10.55 -3.61
N ALA A 144 -21.59 9.93 -4.78
CA ALA A 144 -21.23 8.52 -4.97
C ALA A 144 -19.73 8.26 -4.69
N GLY A 145 -18.85 9.23 -5.01
CA GLY A 145 -17.44 9.15 -4.71
C GLY A 145 -17.13 9.20 -3.22
N TYR A 146 -17.80 10.07 -2.47
CA TYR A 146 -17.68 10.09 -1.01
C TYR A 146 -18.23 8.81 -0.37
N ALA A 147 -19.38 8.31 -0.84
CA ALA A 147 -19.93 7.03 -0.39
C ALA A 147 -18.93 5.89 -0.61
N MET A 148 -18.26 5.86 -1.76
CA MET A 148 -17.19 4.91 -2.08
C MET A 148 -16.04 4.99 -1.09
N ILE A 149 -15.46 6.18 -0.90
CA ILE A 149 -14.31 6.40 -0.01
C ILE A 149 -14.63 5.97 1.42
N PHE A 150 -15.77 6.41 1.95
CA PHE A 150 -16.16 6.05 3.31
C PHE A 150 -16.41 4.55 3.44
N ALA A 151 -17.07 3.92 2.47
CA ALA A 151 -17.35 2.48 2.51
C ALA A 151 -16.08 1.66 2.53
N LEU A 152 -15.13 1.93 1.62
CA LEU A 152 -13.89 1.15 1.54
C LEU A 152 -12.98 1.35 2.77
N LEU A 153 -12.85 2.57 3.26
CA LEU A 153 -11.99 2.87 4.42
C LEU A 153 -12.59 2.33 5.72
N ILE A 154 -13.88 2.55 5.96
CA ILE A 154 -14.56 2.09 7.17
C ILE A 154 -14.60 0.56 7.20
N ALA A 155 -14.88 -0.11 6.06
CA ALA A 155 -14.82 -1.56 5.98
C ALA A 155 -13.42 -2.09 6.34
N ALA A 156 -12.38 -1.49 5.80
CA ALA A 156 -11.01 -1.88 6.08
C ALA A 156 -10.63 -1.67 7.55
N ILE A 157 -11.01 -0.54 8.14
CA ILE A 157 -10.78 -0.25 9.57
C ILE A 157 -11.51 -1.28 10.44
N LEU A 158 -12.80 -1.52 10.19
CA LEU A 158 -13.61 -2.44 11.00
C LEU A 158 -13.07 -3.86 10.96
N TRP A 159 -12.67 -4.35 9.78
CA TRP A 159 -12.10 -5.69 9.64
C TRP A 159 -10.74 -5.81 10.35
N ASN A 160 -9.85 -4.83 10.17
CA ASN A 160 -8.55 -4.82 10.84
C ASN A 160 -8.69 -4.72 12.37
N LEU A 161 -9.61 -3.90 12.88
CA LEU A 161 -9.91 -3.84 14.31
C LEU A 161 -10.48 -5.16 14.86
N GLY A 162 -11.38 -5.81 14.11
CA GLY A 162 -11.98 -7.08 14.49
C GLY A 162 -10.93 -8.20 14.59
N THR A 163 -10.09 -8.35 13.58
CA THR A 163 -9.00 -9.35 13.56
C THR A 163 -7.95 -9.07 14.63
N TRP A 164 -7.58 -7.81 14.83
CA TRP A 164 -6.70 -7.40 15.93
C TRP A 164 -7.30 -7.73 17.30
N TRP A 165 -8.61 -7.46 17.50
CA TRP A 165 -9.30 -7.77 18.75
C TRP A 165 -9.23 -9.27 19.09
N LEU A 166 -9.33 -10.12 18.07
CA LEU A 166 -9.19 -11.58 18.19
C LEU A 166 -7.72 -12.03 18.30
N GLY A 167 -6.74 -11.13 18.15
CA GLY A 167 -5.32 -11.45 18.16
C GLY A 167 -4.88 -12.27 16.93
N LEU A 168 -5.58 -12.12 15.82
CA LEU A 168 -5.30 -12.80 14.56
C LEU A 168 -4.50 -11.85 13.65
N PRO A 169 -3.24 -12.15 13.34
CA PRO A 169 -2.48 -11.40 12.34
C PRO A 169 -3.09 -11.63 10.95
N ALA A 170 -3.94 -10.71 10.54
CA ALA A 170 -4.53 -10.64 9.21
C ALA A 170 -3.74 -9.64 8.33
N SER A 171 -4.08 -9.52 7.07
CA SER A 171 -3.41 -8.64 6.12
C SER A 171 -4.23 -7.38 5.86
N SER A 172 -3.69 -6.23 6.24
CA SER A 172 -4.25 -4.93 5.88
C SER A 172 -4.33 -4.71 4.36
N SER A 173 -3.37 -5.27 3.60
CA SER A 173 -3.39 -5.24 2.13
C SER A 173 -4.57 -6.01 1.56
N HIS A 174 -4.84 -7.24 2.03
CA HIS A 174 -6.01 -8.03 1.60
C HIS A 174 -7.31 -7.31 1.97
N THR A 175 -7.37 -6.72 3.15
CA THR A 175 -8.53 -5.99 3.61
C THR A 175 -8.83 -4.79 2.72
N LEU A 176 -7.84 -3.97 2.42
CA LEU A 176 -8.00 -2.79 1.57
C LEU A 176 -8.39 -3.18 0.15
N ILE A 177 -7.67 -4.14 -0.46
CA ILE A 177 -7.94 -4.60 -1.82
C ILE A 177 -9.33 -5.23 -1.91
N GLY A 178 -9.70 -6.06 -0.93
CA GLY A 178 -11.07 -6.59 -0.84
C GLY A 178 -12.11 -5.47 -0.75
N SER A 179 -11.85 -4.44 0.04
CA SER A 179 -12.75 -3.30 0.17
C SER A 179 -12.90 -2.53 -1.14
N ILE A 180 -11.83 -2.34 -1.91
CA ILE A 180 -11.86 -1.71 -3.23
C ILE A 180 -12.68 -2.56 -4.22
N ILE A 181 -12.43 -3.86 -4.27
CA ILE A 181 -13.15 -4.81 -5.14
C ILE A 181 -14.65 -4.81 -4.78
N GLY A 182 -14.98 -4.84 -3.50
CA GLY A 182 -16.37 -4.87 -3.03
C GLY A 182 -17.18 -3.64 -3.44
N VAL A 183 -16.58 -2.44 -3.32
CA VAL A 183 -17.20 -1.21 -3.81
C VAL A 183 -17.35 -1.22 -5.32
N GLY A 184 -16.33 -1.67 -6.07
CA GLY A 184 -16.39 -1.77 -7.54
C GLY A 184 -17.52 -2.69 -8.00
N ILE A 185 -17.63 -3.89 -7.41
CA ILE A 185 -18.71 -4.85 -7.70
C ILE A 185 -20.07 -4.25 -7.38
N ALA A 186 -20.25 -3.66 -6.18
CA ALA A 186 -21.50 -3.07 -5.75
C ALA A 186 -21.91 -1.93 -6.68
N ASN A 187 -20.97 -1.05 -7.08
CA ASN A 187 -21.24 0.02 -8.03
C ASN A 187 -21.73 -0.52 -9.40
N ALA A 188 -21.09 -1.56 -9.93
CA ALA A 188 -21.51 -2.16 -11.19
C ALA A 188 -22.94 -2.72 -11.09
N LEU A 189 -23.23 -3.50 -10.05
CA LEU A 189 -24.55 -4.11 -9.83
C LEU A 189 -25.65 -3.05 -9.64
N MET A 190 -25.39 -1.99 -8.91
CA MET A 190 -26.35 -0.89 -8.67
C MET A 190 -26.71 -0.14 -9.98
N HIS A 191 -25.80 -0.12 -10.95
CA HIS A 191 -26.05 0.48 -12.27
C HIS A 191 -26.52 -0.54 -13.33
N GLY A 192 -27.00 -1.71 -12.90
CA GLY A 192 -27.53 -2.75 -13.80
C GLY A 192 -26.47 -3.40 -14.70
N ARG A 193 -25.18 -3.29 -14.32
CA ARG A 193 -24.05 -3.90 -15.04
C ARG A 193 -23.65 -5.22 -14.38
N ASP A 194 -22.95 -6.06 -15.13
CA ASP A 194 -22.28 -7.24 -14.55
C ASP A 194 -21.28 -6.79 -13.47
N GLY A 195 -21.37 -7.39 -12.29
CA GLY A 195 -20.49 -7.07 -11.15
C GLY A 195 -19.00 -7.17 -11.50
N THR A 196 -18.63 -8.02 -12.46
CA THR A 196 -17.24 -8.11 -12.94
C THR A 196 -16.76 -6.87 -13.65
N SER A 197 -17.65 -6.06 -14.24
CA SER A 197 -17.28 -4.83 -14.95
C SER A 197 -16.82 -3.70 -14.00
N GLY A 198 -17.10 -3.81 -12.72
CA GLY A 198 -16.76 -2.82 -11.70
C GLY A 198 -15.32 -2.90 -11.16
N VAL A 199 -14.46 -3.74 -11.74
CA VAL A 199 -13.09 -3.96 -11.24
C VAL A 199 -12.11 -4.15 -12.41
N ASP A 200 -10.91 -3.58 -12.33
CA ASP A 200 -9.83 -3.99 -13.24
C ASP A 200 -9.28 -5.36 -12.80
N TRP A 201 -9.89 -6.43 -13.30
CA TRP A 201 -9.48 -7.81 -12.98
C TRP A 201 -8.05 -8.14 -13.38
N SER A 202 -7.49 -7.42 -14.32
CA SER A 202 -6.10 -7.63 -14.71
C SER A 202 -5.14 -7.13 -13.64
N GLN A 203 -5.44 -5.99 -13.07
CA GLN A 203 -4.70 -5.45 -11.95
C GLN A 203 -5.00 -6.25 -10.68
N ALA A 204 -6.26 -6.61 -10.45
CA ALA A 204 -6.66 -7.46 -9.33
C ALA A 204 -5.96 -8.82 -9.35
N THR A 205 -5.79 -9.44 -10.52
CA THR A 205 -5.05 -10.69 -10.69
C THR A 205 -3.56 -10.53 -10.37
N LYS A 206 -2.90 -9.46 -10.87
CA LYS A 206 -1.50 -9.16 -10.54
C LYS A 206 -1.28 -9.02 -9.04
N VAL A 207 -2.14 -8.25 -8.40
CA VAL A 207 -2.10 -8.04 -6.95
C VAL A 207 -2.43 -9.35 -6.23
N GLY A 208 -3.42 -10.10 -6.70
CA GLY A 208 -3.78 -11.41 -6.16
C GLY A 208 -2.61 -12.40 -6.16
N TYR A 209 -1.86 -12.47 -7.26
CA TYR A 209 -0.64 -13.29 -7.31
C TYR A 209 0.43 -12.81 -6.33
N SER A 210 0.67 -11.51 -6.21
CA SER A 210 1.61 -10.96 -5.23
C SER A 210 1.24 -11.36 -3.80
N LEU A 211 -0.04 -11.25 -3.45
CA LEU A 211 -0.55 -11.60 -2.14
C LEU A 211 -0.51 -13.11 -1.86
N LEU A 212 -0.77 -13.94 -2.87
CA LEU A 212 -0.76 -15.40 -2.76
C LEU A 212 0.67 -15.95 -2.66
N LEU A 213 1.60 -15.41 -3.46
CA LEU A 213 2.99 -15.88 -3.50
C LEU A 213 3.78 -15.41 -2.28
N SER A 214 3.45 -14.26 -1.71
CA SER A 214 4.21 -13.69 -0.60
C SER A 214 4.36 -14.61 0.62
N PRO A 215 3.33 -15.32 1.14
CA PRO A 215 3.52 -16.28 2.22
C PRO A 215 4.30 -17.53 1.80
N LEU A 216 4.19 -17.97 0.55
CA LEU A 216 4.98 -19.10 0.03
C LEU A 216 6.47 -18.76 -0.02
N VAL A 217 6.80 -17.57 -0.53
CA VAL A 217 8.17 -17.04 -0.54
C VAL A 217 8.69 -16.90 0.88
N GLY A 218 7.89 -16.27 1.77
CA GLY A 218 8.24 -16.12 3.19
C GLY A 218 8.62 -17.46 3.84
N PHE A 219 7.75 -18.45 3.70
CA PHE A 219 7.96 -19.79 4.29
C PHE A 219 9.20 -20.50 3.71
N THR A 220 9.25 -20.63 2.38
CA THR A 220 10.30 -21.42 1.71
C THR A 220 11.67 -20.77 1.83
N CYS A 221 11.76 -19.47 1.57
CA CYS A 221 13.06 -18.77 1.63
C CYS A 221 13.60 -18.68 3.05
N ALA A 222 12.75 -18.47 4.08
CA ALA A 222 13.22 -18.47 5.47
C ALA A 222 13.70 -19.87 5.91
N ALA A 223 13.00 -20.92 5.50
CA ALA A 223 13.46 -22.28 5.75
C ALA A 223 14.81 -22.57 5.08
N LEU A 224 14.95 -22.22 3.80
CA LEU A 224 16.20 -22.42 3.03
C LEU A 224 17.35 -21.58 3.59
N LEU A 225 17.09 -20.31 3.95
CA LEU A 225 18.09 -19.44 4.55
C LEU A 225 18.60 -20.00 5.89
N LEU A 226 17.68 -20.49 6.74
CA LEU A 226 18.09 -21.12 8.01
C LEU A 226 18.93 -22.38 7.79
N MET A 227 18.56 -23.22 6.82
CA MET A 227 19.36 -24.41 6.46
C MET A 227 20.75 -24.02 5.94
N ALA A 228 20.83 -23.00 5.08
CA ALA A 228 22.09 -22.47 4.59
C ALA A 228 22.96 -21.90 5.72
N LEU A 229 22.37 -21.12 6.63
CA LEU A 229 23.07 -20.61 7.80
C LEU A 229 23.66 -21.76 8.64
N ARG A 230 22.91 -22.84 8.87
CA ARG A 230 23.41 -24.01 9.61
C ARG A 230 24.57 -24.72 8.92
N MET A 231 24.60 -24.70 7.59
CA MET A 231 25.66 -25.32 6.81
C MET A 231 26.95 -24.47 6.87
N PHE A 232 26.83 -23.14 6.73
CA PHE A 232 27.97 -22.25 6.58
C PHE A 232 28.41 -21.59 7.91
N VAL A 233 27.48 -21.25 8.79
CA VAL A 233 27.75 -20.54 10.06
C VAL A 233 27.78 -21.54 11.22
N LYS A 234 28.99 -21.89 11.71
CA LYS A 234 29.17 -22.90 12.76
C LYS A 234 28.99 -22.36 14.20
N ASN A 235 28.69 -21.09 14.38
CA ASN A 235 28.53 -20.50 15.71
C ASN A 235 27.24 -20.98 16.38
N ARG A 236 27.37 -21.89 17.34
CA ARG A 236 26.25 -22.53 18.03
C ARG A 236 25.35 -21.54 18.81
N ALA A 237 25.89 -20.38 19.20
CA ALA A 237 25.12 -19.39 19.95
C ALA A 237 23.92 -18.86 19.13
N LEU A 238 24.06 -18.78 17.82
CA LEU A 238 22.99 -18.30 16.91
C LEU A 238 21.75 -19.20 16.90
N TYR A 239 21.95 -20.52 17.13
CA TYR A 239 20.88 -21.54 17.04
C TYR A 239 20.25 -21.89 18.39
N LYS A 240 20.64 -21.19 19.45
CA LYS A 240 20.03 -21.36 20.78
C LYS A 240 18.81 -20.46 20.94
N ALA A 241 17.85 -20.90 21.74
CA ALA A 241 16.82 -20.05 22.27
C ALA A 241 17.40 -19.16 23.39
N PRO A 242 16.83 -17.99 23.63
CA PRO A 242 17.22 -17.12 24.76
C PRO A 242 17.16 -17.85 26.08
N GLU A 243 18.16 -17.63 26.94
CA GLU A 243 18.21 -18.20 28.30
C GLU A 243 17.79 -17.13 29.31
N GLY A 244 16.62 -17.29 29.91
CA GLY A 244 16.07 -16.31 30.88
C GLY A 244 15.82 -14.94 30.23
N ASN A 245 16.08 -13.85 30.97
CA ASN A 245 15.84 -12.48 30.48
C ASN A 245 17.15 -11.77 30.05
N LYS A 246 18.20 -12.51 29.76
CA LYS A 246 19.50 -11.92 29.39
C LYS A 246 19.50 -11.58 27.89
N PRO A 247 20.01 -10.41 27.51
CA PRO A 247 20.19 -10.07 26.10
C PRO A 247 21.21 -10.99 25.44
N PRO A 248 21.09 -11.25 24.12
CA PRO A 248 22.05 -12.04 23.39
C PRO A 248 23.43 -11.36 23.29
N PRO A 249 24.49 -12.10 22.90
CA PRO A 249 25.79 -11.50 22.60
C PRO A 249 25.65 -10.31 21.66
N ILE A 250 26.53 -9.31 21.80
CA ILE A 250 26.41 -8.00 21.12
C ILE A 250 26.26 -8.15 19.61
N TRP A 251 27.00 -9.05 18.97
CA TRP A 251 26.91 -9.23 17.52
C TRP A 251 25.58 -9.84 17.07
N ILE A 252 24.99 -10.79 17.82
CA ILE A 252 23.66 -11.34 17.57
C ILE A 252 22.60 -10.26 17.79
N ARG A 253 22.75 -9.50 18.88
CA ARG A 253 21.87 -8.38 19.21
C ARG A 253 21.88 -7.34 18.09
N GLY A 254 23.05 -6.97 17.58
CA GLY A 254 23.22 -6.05 16.44
C GLY A 254 22.55 -6.57 15.17
N LEU A 255 22.74 -7.86 14.86
CA LEU A 255 22.10 -8.52 13.72
C LEU A 255 20.56 -8.41 13.81
N LEU A 256 19.98 -8.80 14.94
CA LEU A 256 18.53 -8.78 15.13
C LEU A 256 17.94 -7.36 15.13
N ILE A 257 18.65 -6.38 15.69
CA ILE A 257 18.25 -4.98 15.58
C ILE A 257 18.30 -4.49 14.13
N LEU A 258 19.33 -4.87 13.38
CA LEU A 258 19.46 -4.51 11.97
C LEU A 258 18.33 -5.13 11.10
N THR A 259 18.01 -6.41 11.32
CA THR A 259 16.92 -7.06 10.58
C THR A 259 15.56 -6.48 10.94
N CYS A 260 15.28 -6.20 12.22
CA CYS A 260 14.10 -5.47 12.67
C CYS A 260 13.99 -4.08 12.00
N THR A 261 15.12 -3.35 11.93
CA THR A 261 15.20 -2.05 11.27
C THR A 261 14.83 -2.17 9.79
N GLY A 262 15.41 -3.12 9.10
CA GLY A 262 15.16 -3.36 7.67
C GLY A 262 13.71 -3.75 7.38
N VAL A 263 13.12 -4.65 8.18
CA VAL A 263 11.70 -5.01 8.06
C VAL A 263 10.81 -3.81 8.33
N SER A 264 11.08 -3.04 9.38
CA SER A 264 10.28 -1.84 9.71
C SER A 264 10.34 -0.80 8.60
N PHE A 265 11.52 -0.55 8.05
CA PHE A 265 11.69 0.38 6.93
C PHE A 265 10.96 -0.11 5.67
N ALA A 266 11.14 -1.38 5.28
CA ALA A 266 10.47 -1.96 4.12
C ALA A 266 8.94 -1.99 4.29
N HIS A 267 8.46 -2.29 5.51
CA HIS A 267 7.04 -2.23 5.84
C HIS A 267 6.50 -0.81 5.67
N GLY A 268 7.14 0.20 6.28
CA GLY A 268 6.74 1.59 6.13
C GLY A 268 6.73 2.03 4.66
N SER A 269 7.77 1.64 3.88
CA SER A 269 7.88 1.98 2.46
C SER A 269 6.74 1.37 1.64
N ASN A 270 6.39 0.11 1.83
CA ASN A 270 5.31 -0.55 1.07
C ASN A 270 3.93 -0.16 1.60
N ASP A 271 3.71 -0.30 2.91
CA ASP A 271 2.39 -0.16 3.52
C ASP A 271 1.91 1.29 3.60
N GLY A 272 2.79 2.24 3.90
CA GLY A 272 2.41 3.65 3.92
C GLY A 272 1.94 4.18 2.56
N GLN A 273 2.36 3.57 1.46
CA GLN A 273 1.87 3.96 0.13
C GLN A 273 0.38 3.66 -0.08
N LYS A 274 -0.21 2.74 0.67
CA LYS A 274 -1.66 2.43 0.60
C LYS A 274 -2.48 3.63 1.05
N GLY A 275 -2.15 4.23 2.20
CA GLY A 275 -2.79 5.43 2.68
C GLY A 275 -2.49 6.66 1.83
N MET A 276 -1.26 6.79 1.34
CA MET A 276 -0.94 7.86 0.38
C MET A 276 -1.83 7.78 -0.85
N GLY A 277 -2.01 6.58 -1.44
CA GLY A 277 -2.87 6.37 -2.59
C GLY A 277 -4.31 6.79 -2.31
N LEU A 278 -4.86 6.38 -1.17
CA LEU A 278 -6.22 6.74 -0.77
C LEU A 278 -6.37 8.25 -0.51
N ILE A 279 -5.40 8.87 0.17
CA ILE A 279 -5.41 10.32 0.38
C ILE A 279 -5.31 11.06 -0.96
N MET A 280 -4.44 10.64 -1.88
CA MET A 280 -4.36 11.23 -3.21
C MET A 280 -5.65 11.06 -4.00
N LEU A 281 -6.31 9.90 -3.90
CA LEU A 281 -7.62 9.69 -4.52
C LEU A 281 -8.66 10.68 -3.99
N ILE A 282 -8.70 10.88 -2.67
CA ILE A 282 -9.58 11.87 -2.02
C ILE A 282 -9.26 13.28 -2.51
N LEU A 283 -7.99 13.68 -2.46
CA LEU A 283 -7.56 15.04 -2.82
C LEU A 283 -7.79 15.36 -4.30
N VAL A 284 -7.43 14.44 -5.20
CA VAL A 284 -7.65 14.62 -6.64
C VAL A 284 -9.12 14.73 -6.98
N GLY A 285 -9.98 13.96 -6.30
CA GLY A 285 -11.41 14.00 -6.52
C GLY A 285 -12.10 15.23 -5.95
N THR A 286 -11.67 15.70 -4.78
CA THR A 286 -12.34 16.80 -4.05
C THR A 286 -11.75 18.17 -4.36
N LEU A 287 -10.44 18.22 -4.59
CA LEU A 287 -9.68 19.44 -4.90
C LEU A 287 -8.83 19.25 -6.17
N PRO A 288 -9.43 18.94 -7.32
CA PRO A 288 -8.68 18.67 -8.55
C PRO A 288 -7.80 19.84 -8.97
N MET A 289 -8.22 21.07 -8.69
CA MET A 289 -7.45 22.27 -9.01
C MET A 289 -6.08 22.32 -8.32
N ALA A 290 -5.94 21.70 -7.15
CA ALA A 290 -4.69 21.65 -6.40
C ALA A 290 -3.87 20.37 -6.70
N TYR A 291 -4.54 19.23 -6.83
CA TYR A 291 -3.89 17.93 -6.76
C TYR A 291 -4.00 17.07 -8.01
N ALA A 292 -4.76 17.52 -9.03
CA ALA A 292 -4.93 16.73 -10.24
C ALA A 292 -3.72 16.79 -11.19
N LEU A 293 -2.91 17.82 -11.11
CA LEU A 293 -1.69 18.01 -11.89
C LEU A 293 -0.50 18.32 -10.98
N ASN A 294 0.67 17.81 -11.36
CA ASN A 294 1.93 18.09 -10.67
C ASN A 294 2.39 19.53 -10.94
N ARG A 295 1.90 20.47 -10.18
CA ARG A 295 2.23 21.89 -10.29
C ARG A 295 3.68 22.21 -9.90
N ALA A 296 4.37 21.29 -9.21
CA ALA A 296 5.78 21.39 -8.87
C ALA A 296 6.71 20.99 -10.05
N MET A 297 6.15 20.52 -11.18
CA MET A 297 6.94 20.19 -12.36
C MET A 297 7.61 21.45 -12.91
N PRO A 298 8.97 21.47 -13.09
CA PRO A 298 9.69 22.59 -13.67
C PRO A 298 9.16 22.98 -15.04
N ALA A 299 9.25 24.27 -15.39
CA ALA A 299 8.71 24.78 -16.64
C ALA A 299 9.43 24.19 -17.87
N ASP A 300 10.73 23.95 -17.79
CA ASP A 300 11.53 23.29 -18.84
C ASP A 300 11.06 21.84 -19.10
N GLN A 301 10.70 21.10 -18.05
CA GLN A 301 10.11 19.77 -18.20
C GLN A 301 8.70 19.82 -18.81
N SER A 302 7.91 20.86 -18.51
CA SER A 302 6.61 21.06 -19.15
C SER A 302 6.76 21.35 -20.65
N VAL A 303 7.77 22.12 -21.05
CA VAL A 303 8.10 22.37 -22.47
C VAL A 303 8.54 21.08 -23.16
N GLN A 304 9.41 20.29 -22.51
CA GLN A 304 9.83 18.99 -23.03
C GLN A 304 8.64 18.02 -23.18
N PHE A 305 7.73 18.00 -22.22
CA PHE A 305 6.52 17.21 -22.28
C PHE A 305 5.66 17.56 -23.50
N ALA A 306 5.43 18.86 -23.76
CA ALA A 306 4.69 19.31 -24.93
C ALA A 306 5.36 18.86 -26.25
N ALA A 307 6.69 18.96 -26.33
CA ALA A 307 7.44 18.50 -27.50
C ALA A 307 7.33 16.98 -27.71
N VAL A 308 7.44 16.18 -26.65
CA VAL A 308 7.26 14.71 -26.71
C VAL A 308 5.85 14.38 -27.18
N ALA A 309 4.84 15.08 -26.69
CA ALA A 309 3.44 14.87 -27.11
C ALA A 309 3.25 15.09 -28.62
N GLN A 310 3.82 16.15 -29.18
CA GLN A 310 3.76 16.47 -30.61
C GLN A 310 4.50 15.42 -31.48
N VAL A 311 5.67 14.98 -31.04
CA VAL A 311 6.43 13.92 -31.74
C VAL A 311 5.65 12.60 -31.72
N THR A 312 5.00 12.29 -30.61
CA THR A 312 4.18 11.09 -30.46
C THR A 312 2.92 11.17 -31.34
N GLN A 313 2.25 12.32 -31.40
CA GLN A 313 1.13 12.55 -32.31
C GLN A 313 1.52 12.25 -33.75
N GLN A 314 2.65 12.79 -34.21
CA GLN A 314 3.14 12.59 -35.58
C GLN A 314 3.44 11.12 -35.88
N ALA A 315 4.08 10.41 -34.94
CA ALA A 315 4.38 8.99 -35.07
C ALA A 315 3.12 8.15 -35.17
N LEU A 316 2.13 8.38 -34.27
CA LEU A 316 0.84 7.67 -34.28
C LEU A 316 0.03 7.95 -35.55
N SER A 317 0.02 9.20 -36.04
CA SER A 317 -0.68 9.55 -37.29
C SER A 317 -0.07 8.88 -38.52
N LYS A 318 1.26 8.63 -38.51
CA LYS A 318 1.93 7.85 -39.56
C LYS A 318 1.62 6.36 -39.46
N ALA A 319 1.57 5.82 -38.23
CA ALA A 319 1.30 4.40 -37.98
C ALA A 319 -0.14 4.00 -38.35
N ALA A 320 -1.11 4.90 -38.22
CA ALA A 320 -2.49 4.69 -38.59
C ALA A 320 -3.05 5.91 -39.38
N PRO A 321 -2.85 5.99 -40.68
CA PRO A 321 -3.28 7.10 -41.53
C PRO A 321 -4.79 7.05 -41.81
N LEU A 322 -5.61 6.96 -40.78
CA LEU A 322 -7.08 6.97 -40.85
C LEU A 322 -7.62 8.31 -40.35
N PRO A 323 -8.81 8.74 -40.79
CA PRO A 323 -9.42 9.95 -40.26
C PRO A 323 -9.64 9.85 -38.75
N ALA A 324 -9.44 10.96 -38.05
CA ALA A 324 -9.73 11.03 -36.62
C ALA A 324 -11.24 10.85 -36.35
N PRO A 325 -11.62 10.15 -35.26
CA PRO A 325 -13.03 10.05 -34.89
C PRO A 325 -13.58 11.41 -34.44
N ALA A 326 -14.89 11.58 -34.56
CA ALA A 326 -15.57 12.81 -34.16
C ALA A 326 -15.34 13.18 -32.67
N ASP A 327 -15.28 12.18 -31.80
CA ASP A 327 -14.95 12.33 -30.39
C ASP A 327 -13.87 11.32 -29.96
N SER A 328 -12.61 11.76 -29.97
CA SER A 328 -11.46 10.96 -29.58
C SER A 328 -11.48 10.59 -28.09
N ARG A 329 -12.01 11.47 -27.21
CA ARG A 329 -12.14 11.18 -25.78
C ARG A 329 -13.12 10.03 -25.56
N GLN A 330 -14.26 10.05 -26.22
CA GLN A 330 -15.28 9.00 -26.16
C GLN A 330 -14.72 7.67 -26.69
N THR A 331 -14.01 7.69 -27.83
CA THR A 331 -13.37 6.49 -28.40
C THR A 331 -12.41 5.83 -27.41
N LEU A 332 -11.53 6.62 -26.75
CA LEU A 332 -10.64 6.08 -25.71
C LEU A 332 -11.41 5.56 -24.50
N SER A 333 -12.45 6.26 -24.05
CA SER A 333 -13.29 5.84 -22.91
C SER A 333 -13.99 4.50 -23.18
N VAL A 334 -14.56 4.32 -24.38
CA VAL A 334 -15.19 3.07 -24.80
C VAL A 334 -14.16 1.94 -24.85
N TYR A 335 -12.97 2.18 -25.42
CA TYR A 335 -11.91 1.17 -25.42
C TYR A 335 -11.48 0.76 -24.01
N ILE A 336 -11.31 1.73 -23.10
CA ILE A 336 -10.93 1.43 -21.71
C ILE A 336 -12.01 0.57 -21.03
N ARG A 337 -13.29 0.86 -21.27
CA ARG A 337 -14.42 0.14 -20.69
C ARG A 337 -14.56 -1.28 -21.30
N ASP A 338 -14.62 -1.37 -22.61
CA ASP A 338 -15.03 -2.58 -23.32
C ASP A 338 -13.83 -3.46 -23.71
N LYS A 339 -12.61 -2.90 -23.68
CA LYS A 339 -11.33 -3.55 -24.07
C LYS A 339 -11.32 -4.10 -25.50
N GLN A 340 -12.21 -3.59 -26.34
CA GLN A 340 -12.30 -3.95 -27.75
C GLN A 340 -11.68 -2.84 -28.59
N ALA A 341 -10.62 -3.17 -29.34
CA ALA A 341 -9.94 -2.22 -30.20
C ALA A 341 -10.76 -2.01 -31.49
N THR A 342 -10.98 -0.74 -31.85
CA THR A 342 -11.55 -0.34 -33.14
C THR A 342 -10.45 0.27 -34.02
N PRO A 343 -10.63 0.33 -35.37
CA PRO A 343 -9.66 0.99 -36.23
C PRO A 343 -9.39 2.45 -35.88
N GLU A 344 -10.34 3.12 -35.24
CA GLU A 344 -10.28 4.52 -34.85
C GLU A 344 -9.45 4.76 -33.58
N LEU A 345 -9.03 3.71 -32.86
CA LEU A 345 -8.37 3.82 -31.56
C LEU A 345 -7.02 4.55 -31.66
N VAL A 346 -6.18 4.18 -32.62
CA VAL A 346 -4.85 4.81 -32.81
C VAL A 346 -4.99 6.24 -33.32
N PRO A 347 -5.85 6.57 -34.30
CA PRO A 347 -6.17 7.96 -34.65
C PRO A 347 -6.68 8.79 -33.47
N ALA A 348 -7.58 8.23 -32.63
CA ALA A 348 -8.05 8.91 -31.42
C ALA A 348 -6.89 9.22 -30.44
N LEU A 349 -5.99 8.25 -30.26
CA LEU A 349 -4.81 8.43 -29.40
C LEU A 349 -3.88 9.52 -29.94
N ALA A 350 -3.68 9.60 -31.27
CA ALA A 350 -2.90 10.64 -31.91
C ALA A 350 -3.49 12.04 -31.66
N VAL A 351 -4.81 12.20 -31.84
CA VAL A 351 -5.50 13.47 -31.55
C VAL A 351 -5.36 13.87 -30.10
N MET A 352 -5.53 12.92 -29.18
CA MET A 352 -5.40 13.22 -27.75
C MET A 352 -3.97 13.60 -27.35
N ALA A 353 -2.96 12.94 -27.93
CA ALA A 353 -1.56 13.32 -27.72
C ALA A 353 -1.29 14.76 -28.16
N GLY A 354 -1.73 15.14 -29.37
CA GLY A 354 -1.61 16.51 -29.87
C GLY A 354 -2.34 17.51 -28.98
N LYS A 355 -3.58 17.24 -28.62
CA LYS A 355 -4.39 18.10 -27.75
C LYS A 355 -3.72 18.35 -26.40
N ILE A 356 -3.18 17.31 -25.76
CA ILE A 356 -2.45 17.44 -24.49
C ILE A 356 -1.20 18.28 -24.68
N GLY A 357 -0.43 18.04 -25.75
CA GLY A 357 0.75 18.83 -26.08
C GLY A 357 0.44 20.31 -26.27
N ASP A 358 -0.59 20.64 -27.05
CA ASP A 358 -1.05 22.00 -27.31
C ASP A 358 -1.51 22.70 -26.02
N GLN A 359 -2.27 21.99 -25.18
CA GLN A 359 -2.71 22.53 -23.89
C GLN A 359 -1.52 22.85 -22.98
N VAL A 360 -0.58 21.92 -22.81
CA VAL A 360 0.62 22.16 -21.98
C VAL A 360 1.47 23.30 -22.56
N ALA A 361 1.66 23.33 -23.87
CA ALA A 361 2.41 24.41 -24.54
C ALA A 361 1.74 25.77 -24.36
N SER A 362 0.42 25.85 -24.48
CA SER A 362 -0.32 27.12 -24.36
C SER A 362 -0.20 27.75 -22.97
N TYR A 363 -0.13 26.93 -21.92
CA TYR A 363 0.08 27.40 -20.54
C TYR A 363 1.56 27.60 -20.20
N GLY A 364 2.48 27.00 -20.96
CA GLY A 364 3.93 27.04 -20.77
C GLY A 364 4.44 26.30 -19.52
N SER A 365 3.57 25.98 -18.57
CA SER A 365 3.88 25.20 -17.36
C SER A 365 2.61 24.64 -16.76
N LEU A 366 2.67 23.45 -16.16
CA LEU A 366 1.53 22.84 -15.42
C LEU A 366 1.11 23.70 -14.22
N ALA A 367 2.03 24.46 -13.64
CA ALA A 367 1.72 25.41 -12.56
C ALA A 367 0.75 26.51 -13.00
N LYS A 368 0.76 26.88 -14.27
CA LYS A 368 -0.06 27.96 -14.83
C LYS A 368 -1.41 27.51 -15.41
N VAL A 369 -1.70 26.21 -15.37
CA VAL A 369 -3.01 25.70 -15.81
C VAL A 369 -4.11 26.29 -14.92
N PRO A 370 -5.12 27.00 -15.47
CA PRO A 370 -6.20 27.59 -14.70
C PRO A 370 -6.97 26.53 -13.92
N ALA A 371 -7.51 26.91 -12.77
CA ALA A 371 -8.25 26.02 -11.88
C ALA A 371 -9.39 25.29 -12.59
N GLU A 372 -10.17 26.03 -13.40
CA GLU A 372 -11.30 25.50 -14.18
C GLU A 372 -10.88 24.53 -15.30
N ALA A 373 -9.65 24.64 -15.83
CA ALA A 373 -9.14 23.76 -16.86
C ALA A 373 -8.45 22.50 -16.30
N THR A 374 -8.00 22.55 -15.05
CA THR A 374 -7.14 21.51 -14.44
C THR A 374 -7.77 20.13 -14.49
N ALA A 375 -9.05 20.00 -14.13
CA ALA A 375 -9.77 18.73 -14.16
C ALA A 375 -9.84 18.14 -15.58
N ASN A 376 -10.11 18.97 -16.59
CA ASN A 376 -10.20 18.54 -17.98
C ASN A 376 -8.84 18.10 -18.53
N VAL A 377 -7.79 18.88 -18.30
CA VAL A 377 -6.42 18.54 -18.72
C VAL A 377 -5.95 17.23 -18.08
N ARG A 378 -6.17 17.07 -16.79
CA ARG A 378 -5.85 15.83 -16.07
C ARG A 378 -6.64 14.64 -16.60
N ASN A 379 -7.94 14.80 -16.86
CA ASN A 379 -8.77 13.70 -17.34
C ASN A 379 -8.35 13.25 -18.74
N ASP A 380 -7.98 14.18 -19.63
CA ASP A 380 -7.42 13.86 -20.94
C ASP A 380 -6.11 13.08 -20.81
N MET A 381 -5.19 13.52 -19.94
CA MET A 381 -3.95 12.81 -19.65
C MET A 381 -4.20 11.41 -19.07
N TYR A 382 -5.11 11.29 -18.11
CA TYR A 382 -5.42 10.03 -17.46
C TYR A 382 -6.02 9.01 -18.45
N LEU A 383 -7.02 9.41 -19.23
CA LEU A 383 -7.63 8.56 -20.25
C LEU A 383 -6.59 8.10 -21.29
N THR A 384 -5.72 9.01 -21.71
CA THR A 384 -4.67 8.71 -22.69
C THR A 384 -3.64 7.73 -22.13
N SER A 385 -3.14 7.96 -20.92
CA SER A 385 -2.20 7.04 -20.25
C SER A 385 -2.80 5.66 -20.03
N GLU A 386 -4.08 5.59 -19.64
CA GLU A 386 -4.78 4.32 -19.41
C GLU A 386 -5.05 3.56 -20.71
N ALA A 387 -5.42 4.26 -21.79
CA ALA A 387 -5.58 3.66 -23.10
C ALA A 387 -4.24 3.06 -23.58
N ILE A 388 -3.12 3.79 -23.47
CA ILE A 388 -1.79 3.29 -23.83
C ILE A 388 -1.45 2.03 -23.01
N ARG A 389 -1.67 2.07 -21.69
CA ARG A 389 -1.42 0.92 -20.81
C ARG A 389 -2.19 -0.34 -21.25
N LEU A 390 -3.46 -0.18 -21.62
CA LEU A 390 -4.29 -1.30 -22.08
C LEU A 390 -3.92 -1.76 -23.49
N MET A 391 -3.52 -0.85 -24.37
CA MET A 391 -3.04 -1.19 -25.72
C MET A 391 -1.77 -2.04 -25.65
N ASP A 392 -0.80 -1.62 -24.84
CA ASP A 392 0.44 -2.36 -24.63
C ASP A 392 0.16 -3.76 -24.06
N LYS A 393 -0.69 -3.85 -23.03
CA LYS A 393 -1.08 -5.11 -22.41
C LYS A 393 -1.78 -6.07 -23.38
N ASN A 394 -2.70 -5.55 -24.19
CA ASN A 394 -3.51 -6.33 -25.14
C ASN A 394 -2.80 -6.52 -26.49
N LYS A 395 -1.57 -6.00 -26.62
CA LYS A 395 -0.78 -6.00 -27.87
C LYS A 395 -1.55 -5.39 -29.04
N VAL A 396 -2.23 -4.29 -28.78
CA VAL A 396 -2.99 -3.51 -29.76
C VAL A 396 -2.08 -2.42 -30.33
N GLY A 397 -2.18 -2.19 -31.65
CA GLY A 397 -1.46 -1.13 -32.36
C GLY A 397 -0.24 -1.63 -33.15
N ASN A 398 0.43 -2.72 -32.74
CA ASN A 398 1.60 -3.32 -33.41
C ASN A 398 2.58 -2.26 -33.97
N PHE A 399 2.97 -1.31 -33.11
CA PHE A 399 3.87 -0.22 -33.47
C PHE A 399 5.28 -0.76 -33.77
N ASP A 400 6.00 -0.09 -34.67
CA ASP A 400 7.44 -0.31 -34.79
C ASP A 400 8.18 0.17 -33.52
N ALA A 401 9.43 -0.27 -33.35
CA ALA A 401 10.19 0.01 -32.12
C ALA A 401 10.37 1.52 -31.85
N ASP A 402 10.47 2.36 -32.90
CA ASP A 402 10.62 3.80 -32.78
C ASP A 402 9.32 4.46 -32.30
N THR A 403 8.20 4.08 -32.91
CA THR A 403 6.88 4.58 -32.51
C THR A 403 6.53 4.13 -31.09
N GLN A 404 6.81 2.86 -30.73
CA GLN A 404 6.57 2.35 -29.38
C GLN A 404 7.38 3.13 -28.34
N ALA A 405 8.67 3.39 -28.60
CA ALA A 405 9.52 4.17 -27.69
C ALA A 405 8.98 5.60 -27.47
N LYS A 406 8.42 6.24 -28.50
CA LYS A 406 7.80 7.56 -28.38
C LYS A 406 6.52 7.51 -27.55
N VAL A 407 5.68 6.51 -27.75
CA VAL A 407 4.45 6.29 -26.96
C VAL A 407 4.78 6.02 -25.50
N ASP A 408 5.79 5.21 -25.23
CA ASP A 408 6.23 4.91 -23.86
C ASP A 408 6.79 6.14 -23.16
N THR A 409 7.61 6.94 -23.87
CA THR A 409 8.14 8.21 -23.35
C THR A 409 7.02 9.19 -23.05
N PHE A 410 6.05 9.31 -23.95
CA PHE A 410 4.89 10.19 -23.75
C PHE A 410 4.05 9.74 -22.54
N LYS A 411 3.79 8.45 -22.43
CA LYS A 411 3.11 7.90 -21.26
C LYS A 411 3.86 8.20 -19.96
N GLN A 412 5.17 8.06 -19.95
CA GLN A 412 6.00 8.39 -18.78
C GLN A 412 5.89 9.87 -18.40
N GLN A 413 5.85 10.77 -19.38
CA GLN A 413 5.66 12.21 -19.14
C GLN A 413 4.27 12.50 -18.56
N ILE A 414 3.22 11.87 -19.08
CA ILE A 414 1.86 11.95 -18.50
C ILE A 414 1.87 11.46 -17.04
N ASP A 415 2.48 10.30 -16.79
CA ASP A 415 2.54 9.74 -15.44
C ASP A 415 3.28 10.68 -14.48
N THR A 416 4.37 11.31 -14.90
CA THR A 416 5.08 12.33 -14.10
C THR A 416 4.24 13.58 -13.85
N ALA A 417 3.40 13.97 -14.81
CA ALA A 417 2.51 15.13 -14.73
C ALA A 417 1.29 14.90 -13.82
N THR A 418 0.84 13.65 -13.66
CA THR A 418 -0.42 13.31 -12.98
C THR A 418 -0.27 12.41 -11.76
N ARG A 419 0.86 11.73 -11.61
CA ARG A 419 1.14 10.80 -10.51
C ARG A 419 2.23 11.36 -9.62
N PHE A 420 1.84 12.17 -8.66
CA PHE A 420 2.74 12.73 -7.66
C PHE A 420 2.10 12.65 -6.27
N ILE A 421 2.92 12.68 -5.24
CA ILE A 421 2.46 12.67 -3.85
C ILE A 421 3.12 13.85 -3.13
N PRO A 422 2.35 14.86 -2.68
CA PRO A 422 2.88 15.98 -1.93
C PRO A 422 3.63 15.52 -0.67
N LEU A 423 4.70 16.24 -0.31
CA LEU A 423 5.51 15.88 0.86
C LEU A 423 4.68 15.82 2.14
N TRP A 424 3.73 16.75 2.31
CA TRP A 424 2.89 16.78 3.50
C TRP A 424 2.01 15.51 3.64
N VAL A 425 1.55 14.93 2.53
CA VAL A 425 0.82 13.66 2.53
C VAL A 425 1.73 12.54 3.04
N LYS A 426 2.98 12.47 2.55
CA LYS A 426 3.96 11.50 3.04
C LYS A 426 4.20 11.66 4.54
N VAL A 427 4.38 12.88 5.02
CA VAL A 427 4.61 13.19 6.44
C VAL A 427 3.39 12.82 7.29
N ALA A 428 2.17 13.17 6.86
CA ALA A 428 0.94 12.85 7.58
C ALA A 428 0.74 11.34 7.72
N VAL A 429 0.91 10.58 6.64
CA VAL A 429 0.84 9.12 6.63
C VAL A 429 1.97 8.51 7.48
N ALA A 430 3.19 9.04 7.39
CA ALA A 430 4.33 8.58 8.18
C ALA A 430 4.08 8.73 9.69
N ILE A 431 3.49 9.86 10.11
CA ILE A 431 3.09 10.11 11.50
C ILE A 431 1.99 9.12 11.91
N ALA A 432 0.94 8.95 11.10
CA ALA A 432 -0.17 8.07 11.43
C ALA A 432 0.29 6.61 11.58
N LEU A 433 1.04 6.08 10.60
CA LEU A 433 1.58 4.72 10.62
C LEU A 433 2.57 4.53 11.77
N GLY A 434 3.52 5.47 11.94
CA GLY A 434 4.53 5.42 13.00
C GLY A 434 3.94 5.46 14.41
N LEU A 435 2.95 6.32 14.66
CA LEU A 435 2.23 6.38 15.95
C LEU A 435 1.37 5.12 16.16
N GLY A 436 0.71 4.63 15.10
CA GLY A 436 -0.04 3.38 15.14
C GLY A 436 0.84 2.22 15.60
N THR A 437 2.07 2.14 15.09
CA THR A 437 3.07 1.13 15.48
C THR A 437 3.30 1.06 17.01
N MET A 438 3.15 2.17 17.73
CA MET A 438 3.41 2.25 19.17
C MET A 438 2.22 1.77 20.02
N VAL A 439 1.06 1.56 19.43
CA VAL A 439 -0.19 1.22 20.13
C VAL A 439 -0.64 -0.20 19.75
N GLY A 440 -1.33 -0.91 20.63
CA GLY A 440 -2.06 -2.13 20.32
C GLY A 440 -1.25 -3.40 20.01
N TRP A 441 0.05 -3.31 19.84
CA TRP A 441 0.96 -4.35 19.35
C TRP A 441 0.98 -5.67 20.14
N LYS A 442 0.68 -5.64 21.44
CA LYS A 442 0.87 -6.77 22.37
C LYS A 442 0.15 -8.06 21.93
N ARG A 443 -1.10 -7.94 21.46
CA ARG A 443 -1.91 -9.10 21.10
C ARG A 443 -1.32 -9.91 19.96
N ILE A 444 -0.88 -9.21 18.91
CA ILE A 444 -0.32 -9.83 17.71
C ILE A 444 1.10 -10.33 17.97
N VAL A 445 1.93 -9.56 18.69
CA VAL A 445 3.29 -9.98 19.09
C VAL A 445 3.27 -11.31 19.86
N ILE A 446 2.30 -11.51 20.77
CA ILE A 446 2.13 -12.79 21.48
C ILE A 446 1.79 -13.92 20.49
N THR A 447 0.94 -13.65 19.52
CA THR A 447 0.56 -14.70 18.54
C THR A 447 1.75 -15.10 17.68
N VAL A 448 2.51 -14.14 17.17
CA VAL A 448 3.68 -14.41 16.30
C VAL A 448 4.83 -15.04 17.09
N GLY A 449 5.13 -14.54 18.29
CA GLY A 449 6.27 -15.00 19.08
C GLY A 449 6.07 -16.29 19.87
N GLU A 450 4.82 -16.59 20.30
CA GLU A 450 4.56 -17.73 21.20
C GLU A 450 3.69 -18.81 20.59
N LYS A 451 2.79 -18.47 19.61
CA LYS A 451 1.73 -19.40 19.20
C LYS A 451 1.97 -20.07 17.85
N ILE A 452 2.99 -19.70 17.09
CA ILE A 452 3.33 -20.33 15.80
C ILE A 452 4.10 -21.63 16.03
N GLY A 453 5.22 -21.56 16.77
CA GLY A 453 6.09 -22.69 17.07
C GLY A 453 5.69 -23.41 18.37
N LYS A 454 6.09 -24.68 18.49
CA LYS A 454 5.97 -25.46 19.74
C LYS A 454 7.10 -25.19 20.72
N THR A 455 8.21 -24.65 20.24
CA THR A 455 9.40 -24.26 21.04
C THR A 455 9.65 -22.77 20.90
N HIS A 456 10.45 -22.22 21.80
CA HIS A 456 10.84 -20.81 21.75
C HIS A 456 11.64 -20.49 20.49
N LEU A 457 11.47 -19.28 19.95
CA LEU A 457 12.18 -18.78 18.78
C LEU A 457 13.69 -18.68 19.09
N THR A 458 14.54 -19.25 18.23
CA THR A 458 16.00 -19.07 18.28
C THR A 458 16.40 -17.80 17.54
N TYR A 459 17.62 -17.29 17.82
CA TYR A 459 18.11 -16.08 17.15
C TYR A 459 18.19 -16.24 15.63
N ALA A 460 18.69 -17.40 15.15
CA ALA A 460 18.78 -17.68 13.71
C ALA A 460 17.41 -17.76 13.02
N GLN A 461 16.42 -18.36 13.68
CA GLN A 461 15.05 -18.43 13.15
C GLN A 461 14.46 -17.03 12.96
N GLY A 462 14.59 -16.18 13.97
CA GLY A 462 14.13 -14.81 13.93
C GLY A 462 14.83 -14.00 12.83
N ALA A 463 16.15 -14.03 12.80
CA ALA A 463 16.93 -13.34 11.77
C ALA A 463 16.56 -13.82 10.35
N SER A 464 16.42 -15.14 10.13
CA SER A 464 16.06 -15.67 8.81
C SER A 464 14.68 -15.20 8.35
N ALA A 465 13.68 -15.21 9.24
CA ALA A 465 12.34 -14.73 8.92
C ALA A 465 12.33 -13.23 8.57
N GLU A 466 13.04 -12.41 9.35
CA GLU A 466 13.11 -10.97 9.13
C GLU A 466 13.90 -10.58 7.87
N VAL A 467 15.05 -11.23 7.60
CA VAL A 467 15.80 -10.97 6.36
C VAL A 467 14.97 -11.29 5.13
N VAL A 468 14.28 -12.43 5.12
CA VAL A 468 13.40 -12.80 4.01
C VAL A 468 12.23 -11.84 3.89
N ALA A 469 11.62 -11.43 5.00
CA ALA A 469 10.54 -10.45 4.98
C ALA A 469 11.02 -9.10 4.42
N MET A 470 12.13 -8.57 4.91
CA MET A 470 12.73 -7.32 4.42
C MET A 470 12.98 -7.36 2.90
N LEU A 471 13.62 -8.43 2.41
CA LEU A 471 13.95 -8.55 0.99
C LEU A 471 12.71 -8.75 0.11
N THR A 472 11.72 -9.54 0.57
CA THR A 472 10.49 -9.78 -0.18
C THR A 472 9.64 -8.51 -0.27
N ILE A 473 9.49 -7.77 0.83
CA ILE A 473 8.73 -6.53 0.87
C ILE A 473 9.44 -5.45 0.04
N GLY A 474 10.76 -5.30 0.19
CA GLY A 474 11.55 -4.34 -0.57
C GLY A 474 11.53 -4.63 -2.08
N ALA A 475 11.64 -5.90 -2.50
CA ALA A 475 11.50 -6.27 -3.91
C ALA A 475 10.11 -5.94 -4.45
N ALA A 476 9.05 -6.25 -3.70
CA ALA A 476 7.68 -5.91 -4.12
C ALA A 476 7.48 -4.39 -4.25
N ASP A 477 8.05 -3.60 -3.34
CA ASP A 477 8.01 -2.13 -3.40
C ASP A 477 8.67 -1.59 -4.68
N MET A 478 9.82 -2.14 -5.07
CA MET A 478 10.51 -1.77 -6.32
C MET A 478 9.65 -2.04 -7.57
N TYR A 479 8.81 -3.08 -7.55
CA TYR A 479 7.88 -3.39 -8.65
C TYR A 479 6.52 -2.73 -8.52
N GLY A 480 6.31 -1.88 -7.52
CA GLY A 480 5.03 -1.22 -7.25
C GLY A 480 3.90 -2.20 -6.87
N LEU A 481 4.25 -3.34 -6.28
CA LEU A 481 3.30 -4.37 -5.90
C LEU A 481 2.98 -4.29 -4.40
N PRO A 482 1.71 -4.22 -4.00
CA PRO A 482 1.33 -4.40 -2.62
C PRO A 482 1.55 -5.86 -2.21
N VAL A 483 2.16 -6.06 -1.05
CA VAL A 483 2.32 -7.38 -0.43
C VAL A 483 1.71 -7.40 0.95
N SER A 484 1.49 -8.60 1.49
CA SER A 484 1.13 -8.79 2.89
C SER A 484 2.38 -8.99 3.73
N THR A 485 2.81 -7.94 4.40
CA THR A 485 3.94 -7.95 5.33
C THR A 485 3.72 -8.97 6.45
N THR A 486 2.50 -9.04 6.98
CA THR A 486 2.07 -10.00 7.99
C THR A 486 2.17 -11.45 7.50
N HIS A 487 1.74 -11.74 6.27
CA HIS A 487 1.81 -13.10 5.73
C HIS A 487 3.25 -13.53 5.48
N VAL A 488 4.07 -12.65 4.90
CA VAL A 488 5.49 -12.96 4.63
C VAL A 488 6.23 -13.29 5.91
N LEU A 489 6.09 -12.46 6.95
CA LEU A 489 6.83 -12.70 8.18
C LEU A 489 6.28 -13.88 8.98
N SER A 490 4.95 -13.98 9.17
CA SER A 490 4.35 -15.09 9.92
C SER A 490 4.64 -16.44 9.26
N SER A 491 4.60 -16.51 7.94
CA SER A 491 5.00 -17.71 7.18
C SER A 491 6.51 -17.96 7.25
N GLY A 492 7.34 -16.90 7.24
CA GLY A 492 8.79 -16.98 7.42
C GLY A 492 9.16 -17.57 8.77
N VAL A 493 8.51 -17.12 9.84
CA VAL A 493 8.67 -17.72 11.18
C VAL A 493 8.28 -19.20 11.16
N ALA A 494 7.13 -19.55 10.54
CA ALA A 494 6.70 -20.93 10.45
C ALA A 494 7.69 -21.81 9.64
N GLY A 495 8.19 -21.31 8.49
CA GLY A 495 9.19 -22.00 7.67
C GLY A 495 10.51 -22.22 8.41
N ALA A 496 11.01 -21.20 9.11
CA ALA A 496 12.20 -21.31 9.94
C ALA A 496 11.98 -22.31 11.11
N MET A 497 10.79 -22.35 11.71
CA MET A 497 10.44 -23.33 12.76
C MET A 497 10.44 -24.77 12.21
N VAL A 498 9.91 -24.99 11.01
CA VAL A 498 9.94 -26.33 10.37
C VAL A 498 11.38 -26.74 10.06
N ALA A 499 12.17 -25.88 9.44
CA ALA A 499 13.58 -26.17 9.13
C ALA A 499 14.44 -26.43 10.37
N ASN A 500 14.05 -25.87 11.53
CA ASN A 500 14.69 -26.12 12.81
C ASN A 500 14.24 -27.42 13.49
N GLY A 501 13.18 -28.07 13.04
CA GLY A 501 12.54 -29.18 13.75
C GLY A 501 11.80 -28.76 15.03
N SER A 502 11.49 -27.46 15.18
CA SER A 502 10.79 -26.90 16.36
C SER A 502 9.34 -27.32 16.48
N GLY A 503 8.74 -27.82 15.38
CA GLY A 503 7.32 -28.16 15.30
C GLY A 503 6.41 -26.92 15.25
N LEU A 504 5.20 -27.10 14.75
CA LEU A 504 4.20 -26.04 14.59
C LEU A 504 2.95 -26.32 15.41
N GLN A 505 2.31 -25.26 15.91
CA GLN A 505 1.02 -25.34 16.60
C GLN A 505 -0.12 -25.31 15.57
N MET A 506 -0.59 -26.47 15.15
CA MET A 506 -1.57 -26.63 14.06
C MET A 506 -2.87 -25.86 14.28
N ARG A 507 -3.32 -25.69 15.54
CA ARG A 507 -4.50 -24.87 15.85
C ARG A 507 -4.30 -23.42 15.45
N THR A 508 -3.14 -22.85 15.79
CA THR A 508 -2.80 -21.47 15.42
C THR A 508 -2.68 -21.32 13.91
N LEU A 509 -1.96 -22.24 13.24
CA LEU A 509 -1.82 -22.20 11.79
C LEU A 509 -3.16 -22.27 11.06
N ARG A 510 -4.09 -23.15 11.53
CA ARG A 510 -5.43 -23.20 10.98
C ARG A 510 -6.18 -21.87 11.16
N ASN A 511 -6.09 -21.26 12.34
CA ASN A 511 -6.73 -19.97 12.59
C ASN A 511 -6.14 -18.85 11.73
N LEU A 512 -4.81 -18.83 11.54
CA LEU A 512 -4.13 -17.89 10.64
C LEU A 512 -4.57 -18.10 9.18
N ALA A 513 -4.54 -19.34 8.70
CA ALA A 513 -4.97 -19.66 7.34
C ALA A 513 -6.45 -19.29 7.10
N MET A 514 -7.34 -19.56 8.07
CA MET A 514 -8.74 -19.12 7.99
C MET A 514 -8.85 -17.58 7.94
N ALA A 515 -8.12 -16.87 8.80
CA ALA A 515 -8.13 -15.41 8.77
C ALA A 515 -7.63 -14.87 7.42
N TRP A 516 -6.58 -15.45 6.85
CA TRP A 516 -6.04 -15.06 5.55
C TRP A 516 -7.04 -15.29 4.41
N VAL A 517 -7.69 -16.44 4.37
CA VAL A 517 -8.68 -16.79 3.34
C VAL A 517 -9.95 -15.95 3.47
N LEU A 518 -10.43 -15.74 4.72
CA LEU A 518 -11.69 -15.03 4.95
C LEU A 518 -11.57 -13.50 4.83
N THR A 519 -10.37 -12.94 4.98
CA THR A 519 -10.19 -11.47 4.94
C THR A 519 -10.70 -10.87 3.64
N LEU A 520 -10.33 -11.46 2.49
CA LEU A 520 -10.72 -10.89 1.19
C LEU A 520 -12.24 -10.94 0.97
N PRO A 521 -12.94 -12.12 1.09
CA PRO A 521 -14.39 -12.18 0.95
C PRO A 521 -15.15 -11.29 1.94
N ALA A 522 -14.72 -11.27 3.20
CA ALA A 522 -15.37 -10.47 4.23
C ALA A 522 -15.24 -8.96 3.95
N ALA A 523 -14.05 -8.51 3.53
CA ALA A 523 -13.83 -7.12 3.14
C ALA A 523 -14.66 -6.72 1.92
N ILE A 524 -14.78 -7.60 0.91
CA ILE A 524 -15.63 -7.40 -0.26
C ILE A 524 -17.09 -7.21 0.14
N LEU A 525 -17.63 -8.14 0.95
CA LEU A 525 -19.01 -8.08 1.39
C LEU A 525 -19.30 -6.85 2.26
N LEU A 526 -18.41 -6.57 3.21
CA LEU A 526 -18.58 -5.45 4.13
C LEU A 526 -18.54 -4.11 3.39
N SER A 527 -17.57 -3.91 2.52
CA SER A 527 -17.42 -2.65 1.78
C SER A 527 -18.52 -2.45 0.74
N GLY A 528 -18.91 -3.51 0.03
CA GLY A 528 -20.01 -3.46 -0.93
C GLY A 528 -21.35 -3.13 -0.25
N SER A 529 -21.63 -3.74 0.92
CA SER A 529 -22.81 -3.45 1.71
C SER A 529 -22.82 -2.03 2.25
N LEU A 530 -21.68 -1.54 2.77
CA LEU A 530 -21.56 -0.15 3.24
C LEU A 530 -21.68 0.84 2.09
N TYR A 531 -21.14 0.54 0.91
CA TYR A 531 -21.30 1.41 -0.25
C TYR A 531 -22.76 1.53 -0.66
N TRP A 532 -23.47 0.41 -0.78
CA TRP A 532 -24.91 0.43 -1.03
C TRP A 532 -25.67 1.26 0.02
N LEU A 533 -25.36 1.09 1.31
CA LEU A 533 -25.99 1.87 2.38
C LEU A 533 -25.69 3.36 2.25
N PHE A 534 -24.44 3.74 2.01
CA PHE A 534 -24.03 5.14 1.96
C PHE A 534 -24.59 5.87 0.74
N THR A 535 -24.80 5.19 -0.39
CA THR A 535 -25.47 5.79 -1.56
C THR A 535 -26.96 6.06 -1.31
N GLN A 536 -27.56 5.56 -0.22
CA GLN A 536 -28.92 5.97 0.20
C GLN A 536 -28.90 7.21 1.11
N ILE A 537 -27.74 7.58 1.64
CA ILE A 537 -27.56 8.68 2.59
C ILE A 537 -27.01 9.93 1.88
N PHE A 538 -26.06 9.73 0.95
CA PHE A 538 -25.43 10.79 0.16
C PHE A 538 -26.11 10.95 -1.20
#